data_d734695fa552ae37ac223ba762f57c3d
#
_entry.id   d734695fa552ae37ac223ba762f57c3d
#
_cell.length_a   1.000
_cell.length_b   1.000
_cell.length_c   1.000
_cell.angle_alpha   90.00
_cell.angle_beta   90.00
_cell.angle_gamma   90.00
#
_symmetry.space_group_name_H-M   'P 1'
#
loop_
_entity.id
_entity.type
_entity.pdbx_description
1 polymer ?
#
loop_
_entity_poly.entity_id
_entity_poly.type
_entity_poly.pdbx_seq_one_letter_code
_entity_poly.pdbx_strand_id
1 'polypeptide(L)'
;MTRFQQTAFFAALCLCSAQAAAAFSISFDWQGLKLCTSGQPNVVDNPRFVLEDVPAGTRYIRFRMTDLDARSYNHGGGLVEYHGEKVIAPGAFRYKSPCPPGGRHTYEWTATAQTRKMGGRLGVARARRQYPE
;
A
#
# COMPACT_ATOMS: atom_id res chain seq x y z
N MET A 1 -22.95 -61.77 -37.47
CA MET A 1 -23.51 -60.71 -36.66
C MET A 1 -22.41 -60.18 -35.76
N THR A 2 -21.76 -59.09 -36.19
CA THR A 2 -20.66 -58.43 -35.48
C THR A 2 -21.22 -57.24 -34.71
N ARG A 3 -21.19 -57.31 -33.39
CA ARG A 3 -21.58 -56.17 -32.52
C ARG A 3 -20.38 -55.24 -32.41
N PHE A 4 -20.51 -54.02 -32.94
CA PHE A 4 -19.59 -52.93 -32.69
C PHE A 4 -19.89 -52.33 -31.28
N GLN A 5 -18.95 -52.49 -30.35
CA GLN A 5 -18.99 -51.73 -29.09
C GLN A 5 -18.39 -50.36 -29.36
N GLN A 6 -19.22 -49.32 -29.24
CA GLN A 6 -18.75 -47.94 -29.21
C GLN A 6 -18.31 -47.61 -27.79
N THR A 7 -17.02 -47.49 -27.59
CA THR A 7 -16.43 -46.93 -26.36
C THR A 7 -16.47 -45.41 -26.46
N ALA A 8 -17.37 -44.79 -25.68
CA ALA A 8 -17.42 -43.36 -25.54
C ALA A 8 -16.28 -42.90 -24.59
N PHE A 9 -15.30 -42.20 -25.18
CA PHE A 9 -14.29 -41.47 -24.36
C PHE A 9 -14.91 -40.20 -23.84
N PHE A 10 -15.18 -40.13 -22.53
CA PHE A 10 -15.47 -38.89 -21.84
C PHE A 10 -14.14 -38.17 -21.55
N ALA A 11 -13.83 -37.14 -22.34
CA ALA A 11 -12.75 -36.22 -22.02
C ALA A 11 -13.24 -35.31 -20.89
N ALA A 12 -12.73 -35.53 -19.67
CA ALA A 12 -12.95 -34.63 -18.55
C ALA A 12 -12.16 -33.34 -18.80
N LEU A 13 -12.86 -32.26 -19.16
CA LEU A 13 -12.28 -30.94 -19.28
C LEU A 13 -12.03 -30.37 -17.86
N CYS A 14 -10.78 -30.44 -17.41
CA CYS A 14 -10.37 -29.83 -16.15
C CYS A 14 -10.30 -28.32 -16.34
N LEU A 15 -11.37 -27.61 -15.96
CA LEU A 15 -11.39 -26.15 -15.92
C LEU A 15 -10.53 -25.69 -14.70
N CYS A 16 -9.25 -25.47 -14.93
CA CYS A 16 -8.42 -24.73 -13.99
C CYS A 16 -8.86 -23.27 -13.99
N SER A 17 -9.72 -22.90 -13.05
CA SER A 17 -9.99 -21.49 -12.77
C SER A 17 -8.74 -20.89 -12.09
N ALA A 18 -7.96 -20.13 -12.86
CA ALA A 18 -6.89 -19.31 -12.31
C ALA A 18 -7.51 -18.19 -11.45
N GLN A 19 -7.39 -18.28 -10.13
CA GLN A 19 -7.73 -17.18 -9.24
C GLN A 19 -6.63 -16.14 -9.34
N ALA A 20 -7.01 -14.87 -9.67
CA ALA A 20 -6.10 -13.74 -9.60
C ALA A 20 -5.66 -13.54 -8.15
N ALA A 21 -4.34 -13.39 -7.90
CA ALA A 21 -3.84 -13.03 -6.59
C ALA A 21 -4.37 -11.64 -6.21
N ALA A 22 -4.80 -11.46 -4.94
CA ALA A 22 -5.20 -10.18 -4.42
C ALA A 22 -4.01 -9.19 -4.47
N ALA A 23 -4.27 -7.92 -4.80
CA ALA A 23 -3.24 -6.91 -4.92
C ALA A 23 -2.83 -6.38 -3.55
N PHE A 24 -1.54 -6.12 -3.36
CA PHE A 24 -1.02 -5.41 -2.20
C PHE A 24 -1.72 -4.06 -2.07
N SER A 25 -2.30 -3.79 -0.90
CA SER A 25 -2.99 -2.55 -0.60
C SER A 25 -2.67 -2.00 0.78
N ILE A 26 -2.81 -0.70 0.93
CA ILE A 26 -2.69 0.01 2.20
C ILE A 26 -3.90 0.90 2.41
N SER A 27 -4.22 1.18 3.67
CA SER A 27 -5.16 2.23 4.05
C SER A 27 -4.62 2.99 5.25
N PHE A 28 -5.03 4.23 5.41
CA PHE A 28 -4.64 5.11 6.51
C PHE A 28 -5.73 6.16 6.75
N ASP A 29 -5.61 6.88 7.86
CA ASP A 29 -6.44 8.05 8.17
C ASP A 29 -5.59 9.16 8.82
N TRP A 30 -6.21 10.32 9.09
CA TRP A 30 -5.54 11.44 9.76
C TRP A 30 -5.82 11.51 11.26
N GLN A 31 -6.32 10.41 11.83
CA GLN A 31 -6.68 10.36 13.25
C GLN A 31 -5.51 10.78 14.15
N GLY A 32 -5.79 11.64 15.10
CA GLY A 32 -4.79 12.15 16.04
C GLY A 32 -3.88 13.25 15.49
N LEU A 33 -4.03 13.62 14.21
CA LEU A 33 -3.24 14.69 13.61
C LEU A 33 -3.86 16.05 13.95
N LYS A 34 -3.05 16.93 14.55
CA LYS A 34 -3.47 18.31 14.82
C LYS A 34 -3.68 19.07 13.51
N LEU A 35 -4.76 19.84 13.42
CA LEU A 35 -5.06 20.66 12.25
C LEU A 35 -3.90 21.59 11.91
N CYS A 36 -3.50 21.60 10.65
CA CYS A 36 -2.44 22.46 10.12
C CYS A 36 -2.85 22.97 8.73
N THR A 37 -2.96 24.29 8.61
CA THR A 37 -3.33 24.96 7.34
C THR A 37 -2.49 26.22 7.08
N SER A 38 -1.32 26.31 7.71
CA SER A 38 -0.43 27.48 7.63
C SER A 38 0.57 27.41 6.46
N GLY A 39 0.68 26.28 5.78
CA GLY A 39 1.74 26.03 4.80
C GLY A 39 3.08 25.64 5.40
N GLN A 40 3.14 25.43 6.71
CA GLN A 40 4.36 25.04 7.44
C GLN A 40 4.19 23.67 8.12
N PRO A 41 4.46 22.57 7.42
CA PRO A 41 4.32 21.22 7.96
C PRO A 41 5.18 21.01 9.22
N ASN A 42 4.63 20.22 10.14
CA ASN A 42 5.33 19.78 11.34
C ASN A 42 5.91 18.38 11.16
N VAL A 43 6.97 18.05 11.89
CA VAL A 43 7.46 16.67 11.97
C VAL A 43 6.60 15.92 12.97
N VAL A 44 5.95 14.86 12.49
CA VAL A 44 4.98 14.06 13.26
C VAL A 44 5.20 12.57 13.06
N ASP A 45 4.63 11.76 13.93
CA ASP A 45 4.63 10.30 13.75
C ASP A 45 3.80 9.91 12.53
N ASN A 46 4.20 8.81 11.89
CA ASN A 46 3.45 8.24 10.79
C ASN A 46 2.00 7.92 11.20
N PRO A 47 1.05 7.95 10.25
CA PRO A 47 -0.30 7.47 10.52
C PRO A 47 -0.30 5.96 10.77
N ARG A 48 -1.38 5.46 11.34
CA ARG A 48 -1.63 4.03 11.41
C ARG A 48 -1.95 3.52 10.00
N PHE A 49 -1.15 2.59 9.49
CA PHE A 49 -1.43 1.92 8.23
C PHE A 49 -2.02 0.54 8.48
N VAL A 50 -3.03 0.17 7.71
CA VAL A 50 -3.50 -1.20 7.58
C VAL A 50 -2.96 -1.75 6.26
N LEU A 51 -2.33 -2.90 6.32
CA LEU A 51 -1.70 -3.58 5.18
C LEU A 51 -2.52 -4.80 4.80
N GLU A 52 -2.74 -5.02 3.52
CA GLU A 52 -3.38 -6.23 3.00
C GLU A 52 -2.59 -6.79 1.83
N ASP A 53 -2.51 -8.12 1.76
CA ASP A 53 -1.88 -8.85 0.67
C ASP A 53 -0.44 -8.40 0.37
N VAL A 54 0.34 -8.20 1.42
CA VAL A 54 1.76 -7.88 1.31
C VAL A 54 2.46 -9.02 0.56
N PRO A 55 3.27 -8.74 -0.48
CA PRO A 55 3.95 -9.78 -1.24
C PRO A 55 4.79 -10.71 -0.37
N ALA A 56 4.75 -12.02 -0.66
CA ALA A 56 5.61 -12.98 0.00
C ALA A 56 7.09 -12.61 -0.21
N GLY A 57 7.90 -12.77 0.84
CA GLY A 57 9.32 -12.43 0.80
C GLY A 57 9.62 -10.98 1.19
N THR A 58 8.61 -10.17 1.49
CA THR A 58 8.82 -8.79 1.96
C THR A 58 9.52 -8.79 3.31
N ARG A 59 10.62 -8.06 3.40
CA ARG A 59 11.41 -7.85 4.63
C ARG A 59 11.40 -6.40 5.10
N TYR A 60 11.13 -5.46 4.18
CA TYR A 60 11.06 -4.03 4.44
C TYR A 60 9.90 -3.41 3.66
N ILE A 61 9.31 -2.38 4.21
CA ILE A 61 8.34 -1.54 3.51
C ILE A 61 8.83 -0.11 3.59
N ARG A 62 8.99 0.52 2.43
CA ARG A 62 9.32 1.94 2.31
C ARG A 62 8.05 2.73 2.10
N PHE A 63 7.80 3.68 2.99
CA PHE A 63 6.69 4.62 2.92
C PHE A 63 7.17 5.98 2.44
N ARG A 64 6.39 6.61 1.58
CA ARG A 64 6.62 7.98 1.13
C ARG A 64 5.30 8.70 0.95
N MET A 65 5.21 9.95 1.44
CA MET A 65 4.03 10.79 1.23
C MET A 65 4.32 11.82 0.13
N THR A 66 3.35 12.00 -0.75
CA THR A 66 3.36 13.01 -1.80
C THR A 66 2.11 13.87 -1.68
N ASP A 67 2.30 15.19 -1.67
CA ASP A 67 1.21 16.15 -1.89
C ASP A 67 0.97 16.25 -3.39
N LEU A 68 -0.18 15.76 -3.87
CA LEU A 68 -0.49 15.73 -5.30
C LEU A 68 -0.74 17.14 -5.88
N ASP A 69 -1.01 18.12 -5.04
CA ASP A 69 -1.21 19.53 -5.40
C ASP A 69 0.07 20.37 -5.25
N ALA A 70 1.12 19.80 -4.64
CA ALA A 70 2.43 20.43 -4.47
C ALA A 70 3.54 19.36 -4.50
N ARG A 71 3.70 18.71 -5.65
CA ARG A 71 4.56 17.52 -5.81
C ARG A 71 6.04 17.74 -5.55
N SER A 72 6.52 18.98 -5.68
CA SER A 72 7.91 19.34 -5.42
C SER A 72 8.25 19.37 -3.93
N TYR A 73 7.26 19.47 -3.04
CA TYR A 73 7.49 19.46 -1.61
C TYR A 73 7.81 18.06 -1.12
N ASN A 74 8.92 17.92 -0.39
CA ASN A 74 9.32 16.63 0.18
C ASN A 74 8.75 16.44 1.58
N HIS A 75 7.68 15.69 1.70
CA HIS A 75 7.10 15.31 2.99
C HIS A 75 7.87 14.19 3.70
N GLY A 76 8.76 13.50 2.97
CA GLY A 76 9.52 12.40 3.51
C GLY A 76 8.71 11.11 3.60
N GLY A 77 9.08 10.31 4.55
CA GLY A 77 8.53 8.99 4.82
C GLY A 77 9.50 8.19 5.68
N GLY A 78 9.48 6.89 5.59
CA GLY A 78 10.37 6.04 6.35
C GLY A 78 10.49 4.63 5.81
N LEU A 79 11.45 3.91 6.36
CA LEU A 79 11.68 2.49 6.10
C LEU A 79 11.33 1.71 7.34
N VAL A 80 10.47 0.72 7.20
CA VAL A 80 10.03 -0.15 8.29
C VAL A 80 10.49 -1.57 8.01
N GLU A 81 11.12 -2.22 8.98
CA GLU A 81 11.36 -3.65 8.94
C GLU A 81 10.02 -4.38 9.08
N TYR A 82 9.75 -5.34 8.19
CA TYR A 82 8.47 -6.03 8.11
C TYR A 82 8.59 -7.47 8.59
N HIS A 83 7.73 -7.86 9.54
CA HIS A 83 7.70 -9.19 10.16
C HIS A 83 6.34 -9.88 10.02
N GLY A 84 5.52 -9.48 9.05
CA GLY A 84 4.20 -10.05 8.83
C GLY A 84 3.06 -9.30 9.51
N GLU A 85 3.31 -8.11 10.05
CA GLU A 85 2.28 -7.30 10.71
C GLU A 85 1.19 -6.87 9.72
N LYS A 86 -0.05 -6.91 10.19
CA LYS A 86 -1.19 -6.35 9.45
C LYS A 86 -1.32 -4.85 9.63
N VAL A 87 -0.77 -4.31 10.71
CA VAL A 87 -0.86 -2.90 11.08
C VAL A 87 0.53 -2.35 11.36
N ILE A 88 0.85 -1.21 10.76
CA ILE A 88 2.00 -0.39 11.15
C ILE A 88 1.47 0.73 12.05
N ALA A 89 1.77 0.66 13.34
CA ALA A 89 1.33 1.65 14.31
C ALA A 89 2.04 3.00 14.14
N PRO A 90 1.46 4.12 14.60
CA PRO A 90 2.17 5.38 14.73
C PRO A 90 3.45 5.22 15.57
N GLY A 91 4.50 5.96 15.21
CA GLY A 91 5.80 5.91 15.89
C GLY A 91 6.83 4.98 15.22
N ALA A 92 6.49 4.32 14.11
CA ALA A 92 7.46 3.54 13.34
C ALA A 92 8.47 4.42 12.60
N PHE A 93 8.04 5.61 12.16
CA PHE A 93 8.88 6.65 11.57
C PHE A 93 8.22 8.01 11.71
N ARG A 94 8.94 9.07 11.36
CA ARG A 94 8.45 10.44 11.37
C ARG A 94 8.51 11.05 9.98
N TYR A 95 7.58 11.93 9.68
CA TYR A 95 7.47 12.61 8.38
C TYR A 95 6.97 14.04 8.56
N LYS A 96 6.98 14.82 7.50
CA LYS A 96 6.41 16.17 7.49
C LYS A 96 4.92 16.09 7.20
N SER A 97 4.10 16.56 8.14
CA SER A 97 2.64 16.48 8.10
C SER A 97 2.04 17.20 6.90
N PRO A 98 0.81 16.84 6.49
CA PRO A 98 0.03 17.70 5.62
C PRO A 98 -0.21 19.05 6.31
N CYS A 99 -0.02 20.14 5.58
CA CYS A 99 -0.27 21.50 6.06
C CYS A 99 -0.46 22.45 4.87
N PRO A 100 -1.55 22.29 4.08
CA PRO A 100 -1.76 23.12 2.91
C PRO A 100 -2.01 24.60 3.33
N PRO A 101 -1.47 25.57 2.59
CA PRO A 101 -1.66 26.99 2.90
C PRO A 101 -3.07 27.43 2.48
N GLY A 102 -4.04 27.26 3.36
CA GLY A 102 -5.46 27.43 3.05
C GLY A 102 -5.98 26.32 2.14
N GLY A 103 -7.27 26.12 2.09
CA GLY A 103 -7.88 25.11 1.24
C GLY A 103 -7.52 23.67 1.63
N ARG A 104 -7.62 22.79 0.64
CA ARG A 104 -7.53 21.34 0.81
C ARG A 104 -6.66 20.76 -0.30
N HIS A 105 -5.68 19.94 0.08
CA HIS A 105 -4.85 19.18 -0.86
C HIS A 105 -5.18 17.69 -0.80
N THR A 106 -4.83 16.97 -1.85
CA THR A 106 -4.88 15.51 -1.89
C THR A 106 -3.47 14.95 -1.65
N TYR A 107 -3.35 14.06 -0.67
CA TYR A 107 -2.09 13.41 -0.30
C TYR A 107 -2.14 11.93 -0.63
N GLU A 108 -1.01 11.41 -1.10
CA GLU A 108 -0.84 10.00 -1.42
C GLU A 108 0.30 9.39 -0.60
N TRP A 109 0.01 8.31 0.11
CA TRP A 109 1.04 7.43 0.63
C TRP A 109 1.34 6.34 -0.37
N THR A 110 2.63 6.15 -0.65
CA THR A 110 3.15 5.03 -1.44
C THR A 110 3.92 4.11 -0.51
N ALA A 111 3.54 2.83 -0.49
CA ALA A 111 4.24 1.77 0.23
C ALA A 111 4.90 0.83 -0.77
N THR A 112 6.21 0.68 -0.68
CA THR A 112 6.99 -0.23 -1.54
C THR A 112 7.46 -1.39 -0.70
N ALA A 113 6.98 -2.60 -1.01
CA ALA A 113 7.43 -3.84 -0.40
C ALA A 113 8.76 -4.27 -1.01
N GLN A 114 9.77 -4.55 -0.18
CA GLN A 114 11.16 -4.79 -0.59
C GLN A 114 11.77 -5.99 0.14
N THR A 115 12.72 -6.64 -0.52
CA THR A 115 13.53 -7.70 0.11
C THR A 115 14.74 -7.16 0.84
N ARG A 116 15.20 -5.94 0.52
CA ARG A 116 16.38 -5.27 1.09
C ARG A 116 16.03 -3.84 1.49
N LYS A 117 16.85 -3.25 2.35
CA LYS A 117 16.71 -1.83 2.74
C LYS A 117 16.74 -0.89 1.54
N MET A 118 17.60 -1.19 0.56
CA MET A 118 17.78 -0.38 -0.66
C MET A 118 17.56 -1.26 -1.89
N GLY A 119 16.29 -1.43 -2.27
CA GLY A 119 15.91 -2.18 -3.47
C GLY A 119 15.26 -3.53 -3.18
N GLY A 120 15.20 -4.40 -4.21
CA GLY A 120 14.48 -5.66 -4.12
C GLY A 120 12.96 -5.47 -4.09
N ARG A 121 12.44 -4.56 -4.92
CA ARG A 121 11.02 -4.24 -5.01
C ARG A 121 10.20 -5.46 -5.42
N LEU A 122 9.21 -5.80 -4.60
CA LEU A 122 8.26 -6.89 -4.85
C LEU A 122 6.88 -6.38 -5.25
N GLY A 123 6.47 -5.21 -4.77
CA GLY A 123 5.18 -4.62 -5.08
C GLY A 123 5.05 -3.23 -4.50
N VAL A 124 4.04 -2.51 -4.96
CA VAL A 124 3.74 -1.14 -4.54
C VAL A 124 2.25 -1.03 -4.25
N ALA A 125 1.92 -0.38 -3.14
CA ALA A 125 0.56 -0.01 -2.78
C ALA A 125 0.47 1.50 -2.61
N ARG A 126 -0.70 2.09 -2.97
CA ARG A 126 -0.96 3.52 -2.83
C ARG A 126 -2.31 3.75 -2.21
N ALA A 127 -2.42 4.78 -1.38
CA ALA A 127 -3.69 5.25 -0.83
C ALA A 127 -3.69 6.77 -0.78
N ARG A 128 -4.84 7.36 -1.09
CA ARG A 128 -5.04 8.82 -1.14
C ARG A 128 -6.08 9.26 -0.13
N ARG A 129 -5.87 10.44 0.45
CA ARG A 129 -6.87 11.17 1.23
C ARG A 129 -6.70 12.66 1.03
N GLN A 130 -7.79 13.38 1.13
CA GLN A 130 -7.76 14.84 1.23
C GLN A 130 -7.42 15.26 2.65
N TYR A 131 -6.77 16.41 2.79
CA TYR A 131 -6.53 17.03 4.07
C TYR A 131 -6.65 18.57 3.93
N PRO A 132 -7.37 19.25 4.85
CA PRO A 132 -8.29 18.67 5.84
C PRO A 132 -9.43 17.87 5.18
N GLU A 133 -10.02 16.94 5.93
CA GLU A 133 -11.22 16.17 5.51
C GLU A 133 -12.50 16.95 5.75
#